data_602cf88e8ee4c46c920b0eb2dd017f2d
#
_entry.id   602cf88e8ee4c46c920b0eb2dd017f2d
#
_cell.length_a   1.000
_cell.length_b   1.000
_cell.length_c   1.000
_cell.angle_alpha   90.00
_cell.angle_beta   90.00
_cell.angle_gamma   90.00
#
_symmetry.space_group_name_H-M   'P 1'
#
loop_
_entity.id
_entity.type
_entity.pdbx_description
1 polymer ?
#
loop_
_entity_poly.entity_id
_entity_poly.type
_entity_poly.pdbx_seq_one_letter_code
_entity_poly.pdbx_strand_id
1 'polypeptide(L)'
;MKKHLLLASLLLAATASQAQTTVSFGPRLGANLTTFSYSGNSADFGNTRYKLGVQVGGTLNLSFGKVAFQPSLLFSQKGAELTGAEELPLGSGTTKVSATLKPRLHYLELPLNVVYTTGGDHGFQVFAGPYLAVGVGGGGSYKISIQSDDPLIASQIPNGDYPGSLTVEYGDRQNDNSSLGSGNALGAPTVTYTARRFDAGFNAGVGYRVGPVQAQLGYGLGLVNFVPKDTDGNDTGDKAYHRGFQLAATYFFTNK
;
A
#
# COMPACT_ATOMS: atom_id res chain seq x y z
N MET A 1 -19.26 -27.66 6.94
CA MET A 1 -18.80 -26.45 6.25
C MET A 1 -19.28 -26.33 4.80
N LYS A 2 -19.12 -27.34 3.93
CA LYS A 2 -19.57 -27.27 2.49
C LYS A 2 -21.07 -27.00 2.31
N LYS A 3 -21.93 -27.51 3.20
CA LYS A 3 -23.40 -27.32 3.13
C LYS A 3 -23.85 -25.89 3.43
N HIS A 4 -23.14 -25.16 4.30
CA HIS A 4 -23.47 -23.78 4.64
C HIS A 4 -23.01 -22.78 3.56
N LEU A 5 -21.92 -23.10 2.85
CA LEU A 5 -21.47 -22.33 1.67
C LEU A 5 -22.46 -22.46 0.51
N LEU A 6 -23.01 -23.66 0.26
CA LEU A 6 -24.04 -23.88 -0.76
C LEU A 6 -25.35 -23.17 -0.40
N LEU A 7 -25.77 -23.17 0.87
CA LEU A 7 -26.95 -22.42 1.31
C LEU A 7 -26.78 -20.91 1.14
N ALA A 8 -25.59 -20.37 1.48
CA ALA A 8 -25.27 -18.95 1.32
C ALA A 8 -25.27 -18.54 -0.16
N SER A 9 -24.73 -19.38 -1.06
CA SER A 9 -24.75 -19.11 -2.49
C SER A 9 -26.16 -19.20 -3.11
N LEU A 10 -27.02 -20.11 -2.64
CA LEU A 10 -28.43 -20.19 -3.05
C LEU A 10 -29.25 -18.99 -2.55
N LEU A 11 -29.02 -18.50 -1.34
CA LEU A 11 -29.68 -17.31 -0.81
C LEU A 11 -29.28 -16.04 -1.56
N LEU A 12 -28.00 -15.89 -1.95
CA LEU A 12 -27.55 -14.79 -2.82
C LEU A 12 -28.17 -14.88 -4.22
N ALA A 13 -28.30 -16.06 -4.79
CA ALA A 13 -28.93 -16.26 -6.10
C ALA A 13 -30.44 -15.98 -6.10
N ALA A 14 -31.15 -16.31 -5.01
CA ALA A 14 -32.59 -16.08 -4.88
C ALA A 14 -32.98 -14.61 -4.75
N THR A 15 -32.11 -13.76 -4.18
CA THR A 15 -32.35 -12.31 -4.09
C THR A 15 -32.07 -11.58 -5.41
N ALA A 16 -31.27 -12.14 -6.29
CA ALA A 16 -30.93 -11.56 -7.59
C ALA A 16 -32.08 -11.63 -8.61
N SER A 17 -33.08 -12.50 -8.41
CA SER A 17 -34.09 -12.77 -9.45
C SER A 17 -35.24 -11.75 -9.52
N GLN A 18 -35.36 -10.81 -8.59
CA GLN A 18 -36.44 -9.81 -8.51
C GLN A 18 -36.01 -8.35 -8.70
N ALA A 19 -34.69 -8.07 -8.71
CA ALA A 19 -34.18 -6.72 -8.87
C ALA A 19 -33.77 -6.46 -10.33
N GLN A 20 -34.33 -5.45 -10.96
CA GLN A 20 -33.79 -4.95 -12.23
C GLN A 20 -32.34 -4.54 -11.99
N THR A 21 -31.40 -5.30 -12.60
CA THR A 21 -29.98 -5.01 -12.50
C THR A 21 -29.67 -3.70 -13.22
N THR A 22 -29.23 -2.70 -12.49
CA THR A 22 -28.75 -1.45 -13.08
C THR A 22 -27.24 -1.50 -13.19
N VAL A 23 -26.74 -1.31 -14.41
CA VAL A 23 -25.30 -1.24 -14.69
C VAL A 23 -24.91 0.22 -14.88
N SER A 24 -23.93 0.68 -14.15
CA SER A 24 -23.33 1.99 -14.32
C SER A 24 -21.80 1.90 -14.15
N PHE A 25 -21.08 2.81 -14.74
CA PHE A 25 -19.63 2.86 -14.64
C PHE A 25 -19.18 4.30 -14.47
N GLY A 26 -17.98 4.50 -13.96
CA GLY A 26 -17.49 5.87 -13.83
C GLY A 26 -16.05 5.97 -13.33
N PRO A 27 -15.45 7.16 -13.50
CA PRO A 27 -14.14 7.46 -12.97
C PRO A 27 -14.18 7.48 -11.45
N ARG A 28 -13.08 6.98 -10.86
CA ARG A 28 -12.80 7.01 -9.43
C ARG A 28 -11.48 7.74 -9.19
N LEU A 29 -11.51 8.70 -8.28
CA LEU A 29 -10.34 9.43 -7.80
C LEU A 29 -10.28 9.32 -6.28
N GLY A 30 -9.08 9.24 -5.73
CA GLY A 30 -8.93 9.17 -4.28
C GLY A 30 -7.53 9.44 -3.79
N ALA A 31 -7.44 9.54 -2.47
CA ALA A 31 -6.19 9.65 -1.73
C ALA A 31 -6.03 8.42 -0.83
N ASN A 32 -4.80 7.92 -0.75
CA ASN A 32 -4.39 6.83 0.12
C ASN A 32 -3.49 7.40 1.22
N LEU A 33 -3.75 7.05 2.46
CA LEU A 33 -2.86 7.31 3.58
C LEU A 33 -2.36 5.96 4.09
N THR A 34 -1.18 5.55 3.61
CA THR A 34 -0.68 4.17 3.78
C THR A 34 0.57 4.11 4.63
N THR A 35 0.78 2.97 5.25
CA THR A 35 1.97 2.60 6.00
C THR A 35 2.28 1.12 5.78
N PHE A 36 3.41 0.65 6.30
CA PHE A 36 3.79 -0.76 6.33
C PHE A 36 3.73 -1.29 7.75
N SER A 37 3.23 -2.50 7.91
CA SER A 37 3.26 -3.24 9.16
C SER A 37 4.35 -4.29 9.06
N TYR A 38 5.43 -4.13 9.83
CA TYR A 38 6.56 -5.05 9.86
C TYR A 38 6.43 -6.06 11.00
N SER A 39 6.96 -7.26 10.76
CA SER A 39 7.21 -8.28 11.78
C SER A 39 8.39 -9.14 11.36
N GLY A 40 9.19 -9.64 12.32
CA GLY A 40 10.39 -10.43 12.08
C GLY A 40 11.62 -9.78 12.72
N ASN A 41 12.81 -10.21 12.28
CA ASN A 41 14.08 -9.78 12.84
C ASN A 41 14.43 -8.31 12.52
N SER A 42 13.92 -7.78 11.41
CA SER A 42 14.11 -6.38 10.99
C SER A 42 13.02 -5.44 11.52
N ALA A 43 12.25 -5.86 12.54
CA ALA A 43 11.25 -4.99 13.21
C ALA A 43 11.87 -3.72 13.85
N ASP A 44 13.19 -3.62 13.86
CA ASP A 44 13.99 -2.48 14.33
C ASP A 44 14.03 -1.25 13.38
N PHE A 45 13.31 -1.23 12.26
CA PHE A 45 12.98 0.05 11.64
C PHE A 45 12.00 0.80 12.54
N GLY A 46 12.55 1.38 13.60
CA GLY A 46 11.93 1.90 14.83
C GLY A 46 10.61 2.65 14.69
N ASN A 47 10.38 3.45 13.64
CA ASN A 47 9.15 4.19 13.45
C ASN A 47 8.70 4.20 11.99
N THR A 48 7.53 3.61 11.76
CA THR A 48 6.85 3.65 10.46
C THR A 48 5.74 4.69 10.51
N ARG A 49 5.78 5.68 9.60
CA ARG A 49 4.76 6.73 9.50
C ARG A 49 3.93 6.57 8.23
N TYR A 50 2.72 7.08 8.29
CA TYR A 50 1.83 7.12 7.14
C TYR A 50 2.36 8.07 6.06
N LYS A 51 2.19 7.64 4.81
CA LYS A 51 2.54 8.43 3.62
C LYS A 51 1.31 8.62 2.73
N LEU A 52 1.14 9.84 2.26
CA LEU A 52 0.08 10.17 1.31
C LEU A 52 0.44 9.64 -0.08
N GLY A 53 -0.53 9.00 -0.72
CA GLY A 53 -0.53 8.55 -2.11
C GLY A 53 -1.84 8.90 -2.78
N VAL A 54 -1.93 8.63 -4.08
CA VAL A 54 -3.14 8.84 -4.87
C VAL A 54 -3.64 7.54 -5.46
N GLN A 55 -4.94 7.48 -5.75
CA GLN A 55 -5.54 6.42 -6.56
C GLN A 55 -6.42 7.03 -7.66
N VAL A 56 -6.35 6.45 -8.85
CA VAL A 56 -7.13 6.89 -10.00
C VAL A 56 -7.49 5.69 -10.87
N GLY A 57 -8.70 5.68 -11.41
CA GLY A 57 -9.15 4.62 -12.29
C GLY A 57 -10.64 4.64 -12.55
N GLY A 58 -11.22 3.47 -12.76
CA GLY A 58 -12.64 3.30 -13.03
C GLY A 58 -13.29 2.27 -12.13
N THR A 59 -14.58 2.45 -11.86
CA THR A 59 -15.43 1.53 -11.11
C THR A 59 -16.64 1.17 -11.95
N LEU A 60 -16.91 -0.13 -12.05
CA LEU A 60 -18.16 -0.68 -12.56
C LEU A 60 -19.10 -0.88 -11.35
N ASN A 61 -20.36 -0.51 -11.49
CA ASN A 61 -21.37 -0.71 -10.45
C ASN A 61 -22.50 -1.57 -11.00
N LEU A 62 -22.61 -2.79 -10.50
CA LEU A 62 -23.69 -3.72 -10.78
C LEU A 62 -24.66 -3.71 -9.59
N SER A 63 -25.73 -2.94 -9.71
CA SER A 63 -26.67 -2.71 -8.61
C SER A 63 -27.87 -3.63 -8.66
N PHE A 64 -28.20 -4.23 -7.52
CA PHE A 64 -29.33 -5.13 -7.27
C PHE A 64 -30.16 -4.53 -6.12
N GLY A 65 -30.84 -3.42 -6.39
CA GLY A 65 -31.55 -2.67 -5.37
C GLY A 65 -30.63 -1.98 -4.38
N LYS A 66 -30.63 -2.43 -3.11
CA LYS A 66 -29.77 -1.87 -2.06
C LYS A 66 -28.35 -2.44 -2.02
N VAL A 67 -28.11 -3.53 -2.71
CA VAL A 67 -26.80 -4.18 -2.79
C VAL A 67 -26.20 -3.96 -4.16
N ALA A 68 -24.92 -3.68 -4.23
CA ALA A 68 -24.18 -3.57 -5.47
C ALA A 68 -22.85 -4.31 -5.38
N PHE A 69 -22.42 -4.89 -6.52
CA PHE A 69 -21.05 -5.37 -6.71
C PHE A 69 -20.27 -4.32 -7.49
N GLN A 70 -19.17 -3.83 -6.91
CA GLN A 70 -18.37 -2.74 -7.46
C GLN A 70 -16.92 -3.18 -7.70
N PRO A 71 -16.61 -3.89 -8.80
CA PRO A 71 -15.23 -4.09 -9.22
C PRO A 71 -14.65 -2.76 -9.74
N SER A 72 -13.40 -2.50 -9.42
CA SER A 72 -12.68 -1.31 -9.88
C SER A 72 -11.33 -1.70 -10.46
N LEU A 73 -10.83 -0.93 -11.41
CA LEU A 73 -9.45 -1.02 -11.88
C LEU A 73 -8.77 0.32 -11.59
N LEU A 74 -7.76 0.29 -10.72
CA LEU A 74 -7.15 1.49 -10.16
C LEU A 74 -5.63 1.45 -10.31
N PHE A 75 -5.05 2.56 -10.73
CA PHE A 75 -3.67 2.87 -10.40
C PHE A 75 -3.66 3.40 -8.97
N SER A 76 -2.86 2.77 -8.09
CA SER A 76 -2.82 3.06 -6.66
C SER A 76 -1.38 3.23 -6.18
N GLN A 77 -1.11 4.33 -5.48
CA GLN A 77 0.18 4.57 -4.84
C GLN A 77 0.08 4.20 -3.36
N LYS A 78 0.98 3.29 -2.93
CA LYS A 78 1.13 2.88 -1.53
C LYS A 78 2.56 3.18 -1.07
N GLY A 79 2.75 3.53 0.19
CA GLY A 79 4.08 3.83 0.71
C GLY A 79 4.09 4.01 2.21
N ALA A 80 5.29 4.25 2.74
CA ALA A 80 5.50 4.57 4.14
C ALA A 80 6.71 5.51 4.28
N GLU A 81 6.85 6.13 5.43
CA GLU A 81 8.09 6.75 5.88
C GLU A 81 8.67 5.86 6.97
N LEU A 82 9.89 5.38 6.74
CA LEU A 82 10.64 4.51 7.65
C LEU A 82 11.78 5.34 8.23
N THR A 83 11.92 5.36 9.55
CA THR A 83 13.01 6.08 10.22
C THR A 83 13.67 5.15 11.24
N GLY A 84 14.99 5.00 11.13
CA GLY A 84 15.84 4.30 12.09
C GLY A 84 17.00 5.18 12.50
N ALA A 85 17.51 4.99 13.70
CA ALA A 85 18.71 5.63 14.19
C ALA A 85 19.49 4.66 15.07
N GLU A 86 20.80 4.65 14.90
CA GLU A 86 21.72 3.83 15.68
C GLU A 86 22.88 4.69 16.15
N GLU A 87 23.35 4.43 17.35
CA GLU A 87 24.54 5.06 17.92
C GLU A 87 25.67 4.01 17.98
N LEU A 88 26.73 4.29 17.26
CA LEU A 88 27.87 3.39 17.14
C LEU A 88 29.07 4.00 17.88
N PRO A 89 29.70 3.29 18.83
CA PRO A 89 30.97 3.70 19.40
C PRO A 89 32.06 3.51 18.34
N LEU A 90 32.47 4.58 17.66
CA LEU A 90 33.50 4.57 16.63
C LEU A 90 34.65 5.49 17.03
N GLY A 91 35.87 4.98 16.98
CA GLY A 91 37.06 5.74 17.38
C GLY A 91 37.07 6.07 18.88
N SER A 92 37.32 7.33 19.21
CA SER A 92 37.32 7.83 20.59
C SER A 92 35.98 8.48 21.03
N GLY A 93 34.97 8.42 20.13
CA GLY A 93 33.66 9.09 20.34
C GLY A 93 32.49 8.22 19.97
N THR A 94 31.32 8.85 19.89
CA THR A 94 30.07 8.25 19.45
C THR A 94 29.68 8.81 18.10
N THR A 95 29.30 7.93 17.18
CA THR A 95 28.74 8.32 15.88
C THR A 95 27.28 7.92 15.82
N LYS A 96 26.41 8.90 15.66
CA LYS A 96 24.97 8.70 15.42
C LYS A 96 24.70 8.66 13.94
N VAL A 97 24.12 7.52 13.48
CA VAL A 97 23.66 7.34 12.10
C VAL A 97 22.15 7.24 12.12
N SER A 98 21.47 8.11 11.38
CA SER A 98 20.01 8.07 11.21
C SER A 98 19.68 7.89 9.74
N ALA A 99 18.74 7.02 9.44
CA ALA A 99 18.24 6.78 8.09
C ALA A 99 16.75 7.05 8.01
N THR A 100 16.33 7.81 7.01
CA THR A 100 14.92 8.01 6.67
C THR A 100 14.69 7.56 5.24
N LEU A 101 13.80 6.58 5.04
CA LEU A 101 13.42 6.06 3.73
C LEU A 101 11.96 6.38 3.48
N LYS A 102 11.65 6.81 2.26
CA LYS A 102 10.29 7.17 1.83
C LYS A 102 9.91 6.45 0.53
N PRO A 103 9.86 5.11 0.52
CA PRO A 103 9.44 4.37 -0.66
C PRO A 103 7.99 4.70 -1.04
N ARG A 104 7.71 4.68 -2.34
CA ARG A 104 6.39 4.80 -2.95
C ARG A 104 6.27 3.74 -4.02
N LEU A 105 5.40 2.77 -3.75
CA LEU A 105 5.12 1.65 -4.63
C LEU A 105 3.87 1.96 -5.45
N HIS A 106 3.93 1.68 -6.74
CA HIS A 106 2.83 1.87 -7.69
C HIS A 106 2.24 0.52 -8.03
N TYR A 107 0.92 0.41 -7.90
CA TYR A 107 0.17 -0.82 -8.17
C TYR A 107 -0.95 -0.58 -9.17
N LEU A 108 -1.20 -1.59 -9.99
CA LEU A 108 -2.48 -1.77 -10.63
C LEU A 108 -3.33 -2.65 -9.70
N GLU A 109 -4.42 -2.09 -9.16
CA GLU A 109 -5.23 -2.71 -8.11
C GLU A 109 -6.64 -3.00 -8.63
N LEU A 110 -7.16 -4.18 -8.31
CA LEU A 110 -8.49 -4.66 -8.63
C LEU A 110 -9.27 -4.93 -7.33
N PRO A 111 -9.89 -3.94 -6.71
CA PRO A 111 -10.84 -4.15 -5.63
C PRO A 111 -12.15 -4.77 -6.15
N LEU A 112 -12.69 -5.73 -5.42
CA LEU A 112 -13.94 -6.43 -5.70
C LEU A 112 -14.91 -6.22 -4.54
N ASN A 113 -15.44 -5.00 -4.41
CA ASN A 113 -16.24 -4.62 -3.26
C ASN A 113 -17.72 -4.98 -3.44
N VAL A 114 -18.32 -5.50 -2.39
CA VAL A 114 -19.77 -5.54 -2.21
C VAL A 114 -20.16 -4.33 -1.38
N VAL A 115 -21.15 -3.58 -1.85
CA VAL A 115 -21.61 -2.33 -1.25
C VAL A 115 -23.08 -2.45 -0.91
N TYR A 116 -23.45 -2.12 0.30
CA TYR A 116 -24.84 -1.94 0.71
C TYR A 116 -25.16 -0.46 0.86
N THR A 117 -26.24 0.02 0.24
CA THR A 117 -26.70 1.41 0.30
C THR A 117 -28.11 1.44 0.90
N THR A 118 -28.33 2.23 1.93
CA THR A 118 -29.61 2.25 2.68
C THR A 118 -30.79 2.63 1.83
N GLY A 119 -30.65 3.55 0.87
CA GLY A 119 -31.68 4.06 -0.02
C GLY A 119 -31.53 3.65 -1.49
N GLY A 120 -30.67 2.63 -1.79
CA GLY A 120 -30.44 2.18 -3.16
C GLY A 120 -29.48 3.09 -3.93
N ASP A 121 -29.98 4.14 -4.57
CA ASP A 121 -29.18 5.11 -5.31
C ASP A 121 -28.77 6.33 -4.48
N HIS A 122 -29.24 6.46 -3.22
CA HIS A 122 -28.75 7.43 -2.24
C HIS A 122 -28.86 6.93 -0.81
N GLY A 123 -27.98 7.48 0.03
CA GLY A 123 -27.91 7.14 1.44
C GLY A 123 -26.54 6.64 1.88
N PHE A 124 -26.50 6.23 3.13
CA PHE A 124 -25.29 5.67 3.72
C PHE A 124 -24.93 4.35 3.09
N GLN A 125 -23.61 4.13 2.99
CA GLN A 125 -23.03 2.92 2.47
C GLN A 125 -22.13 2.25 3.49
N VAL A 126 -22.15 0.91 3.46
CA VAL A 126 -21.09 0.08 4.01
C VAL A 126 -20.57 -0.79 2.88
N PHE A 127 -19.28 -1.01 2.83
CA PHE A 127 -18.68 -1.86 1.81
C PHE A 127 -17.58 -2.73 2.38
N ALA A 128 -17.38 -3.87 1.75
CA ALA A 128 -16.24 -4.74 1.99
C ALA A 128 -15.96 -5.59 0.76
N GLY A 129 -14.72 -6.02 0.61
CA GLY A 129 -14.34 -6.94 -0.46
C GLY A 129 -12.84 -7.22 -0.50
N PRO A 130 -12.43 -8.30 -1.16
CA PRO A 130 -11.03 -8.56 -1.44
C PRO A 130 -10.48 -7.59 -2.48
N TYR A 131 -9.16 -7.44 -2.49
CA TYR A 131 -8.45 -6.81 -3.60
C TYR A 131 -7.25 -7.67 -4.02
N LEU A 132 -6.90 -7.54 -5.28
CA LEU A 132 -5.66 -8.05 -5.86
C LEU A 132 -4.91 -6.86 -6.44
N ALA A 133 -3.57 -6.90 -6.37
CA ALA A 133 -2.75 -5.85 -6.92
C ALA A 133 -1.45 -6.38 -7.51
N VAL A 134 -0.99 -5.72 -8.57
CA VAL A 134 0.27 -6.03 -9.25
C VAL A 134 1.13 -4.78 -9.27
N GLY A 135 2.36 -4.89 -8.77
CA GLY A 135 3.33 -3.81 -8.79
C GLY A 135 3.78 -3.48 -10.21
N VAL A 136 3.73 -2.20 -10.57
CA VAL A 136 4.04 -1.71 -11.92
C VAL A 136 5.20 -0.71 -11.93
N GLY A 137 5.75 -0.34 -10.79
CA GLY A 137 6.87 0.57 -10.65
C GLY A 137 6.83 1.29 -9.32
N GLY A 138 7.68 2.28 -9.19
CA GLY A 138 7.72 3.10 -7.97
C GLY A 138 9.03 3.87 -7.87
N GLY A 139 9.16 4.59 -6.78
CA GLY A 139 10.34 5.37 -6.47
C GLY A 139 10.27 5.96 -5.08
N GLY A 140 11.08 6.95 -4.82
CA GLY A 140 11.07 7.60 -3.51
C GLY A 140 12.33 8.39 -3.25
N SER A 141 12.56 8.66 -1.99
CA SER A 141 13.77 9.33 -1.51
C SER A 141 14.28 8.67 -0.25
N TYR A 142 15.54 8.79 -0.03
CA TYR A 142 16.15 8.46 1.26
C TYR A 142 17.01 9.62 1.75
N LYS A 143 17.29 9.61 3.03
CA LYS A 143 18.24 10.54 3.67
C LYS A 143 18.96 9.79 4.78
N ILE A 144 20.28 9.82 4.73
CA ILE A 144 21.15 9.35 5.80
C ILE A 144 21.73 10.60 6.47
N SER A 145 21.62 10.67 7.81
CA SER A 145 22.21 11.75 8.60
C SER A 145 23.29 11.16 9.50
N ILE A 146 24.49 11.72 9.44
CA ILE A 146 25.65 11.27 10.21
C ILE A 146 26.09 12.41 11.11
N GLN A 147 26.27 12.10 12.40
CA GLN A 147 26.81 13.00 13.41
C GLN A 147 27.82 12.24 14.24
N SER A 148 29.09 12.62 14.17
CA SER A 148 30.20 12.03 14.93
C SER A 148 30.84 13.07 15.79
N ASP A 149 31.13 12.70 17.05
CA ASP A 149 31.91 13.52 17.99
C ASP A 149 33.42 13.26 17.84
N ASP A 150 33.81 12.21 17.09
CA ASP A 150 35.21 11.89 16.83
C ASP A 150 35.74 12.72 15.64
N PRO A 151 36.77 13.56 15.84
CA PRO A 151 37.34 14.42 14.79
C PRO A 151 37.95 13.63 13.62
N LEU A 152 38.48 12.43 13.85
CA LEU A 152 39.03 11.60 12.78
C LEU A 152 37.94 11.03 11.90
N ILE A 153 36.87 10.53 12.50
CA ILE A 153 35.68 10.04 11.75
C ILE A 153 35.05 11.20 10.99
N ALA A 154 34.84 12.36 11.64
CA ALA A 154 34.23 13.53 11.01
C ALA A 154 35.08 14.10 9.85
N SER A 155 36.41 13.89 9.87
CA SER A 155 37.28 14.28 8.76
C SER A 155 37.17 13.36 7.54
N GLN A 156 36.86 12.10 7.73
CA GLN A 156 36.66 11.12 6.67
C GLN A 156 35.22 11.09 6.11
N ILE A 157 34.26 11.21 7.02
CA ILE A 157 32.84 11.28 6.71
C ILE A 157 32.29 12.51 7.41
N PRO A 158 32.17 13.65 6.70
CA PRO A 158 31.69 14.88 7.30
C PRO A 158 30.31 14.72 7.93
N ASN A 159 30.11 15.37 9.09
CA ASN A 159 28.81 15.46 9.70
C ASN A 159 27.83 16.17 8.77
N GLY A 160 26.66 15.58 8.56
CA GLY A 160 25.67 16.15 7.65
C GLY A 160 24.61 15.17 7.17
N ASP A 161 23.79 15.69 6.27
CA ASP A 161 22.70 14.95 5.61
C ASP A 161 23.12 14.53 4.19
N TYR A 162 22.93 13.26 3.90
CA TYR A 162 23.23 12.63 2.62
C TYR A 162 21.91 12.16 1.96
N PRO A 163 21.24 13.04 1.20
CA PRO A 163 20.00 12.68 0.52
C PRO A 163 20.27 11.92 -0.78
N GLY A 164 19.30 11.08 -1.18
CA GLY A 164 19.32 10.38 -2.46
C GLY A 164 17.94 9.92 -2.88
N SER A 165 17.89 9.28 -4.05
CA SER A 165 16.67 8.78 -4.65
C SER A 165 16.53 7.27 -4.45
N LEU A 166 15.28 6.80 -4.34
CA LEU A 166 14.92 5.38 -4.36
C LEU A 166 14.28 5.04 -5.70
N THR A 167 14.72 3.95 -6.31
CA THR A 167 14.01 3.28 -7.40
C THR A 167 13.37 2.02 -6.84
N VAL A 168 12.09 1.77 -7.16
CA VAL A 168 11.41 0.55 -6.75
C VAL A 168 11.44 -0.45 -7.90
N GLU A 169 11.97 -1.63 -7.62
CA GLU A 169 11.94 -2.78 -8.51
C GLU A 169 11.08 -3.89 -7.89
N TYR A 170 10.42 -4.66 -8.76
CA TYR A 170 9.61 -5.79 -8.31
C TYR A 170 10.26 -7.11 -8.68
N GLY A 171 10.56 -7.91 -7.66
CA GLY A 171 11.21 -9.21 -7.81
C GLY A 171 10.96 -10.12 -6.60
N ASP A 172 11.23 -11.40 -6.78
CA ASP A 172 11.10 -12.40 -5.70
C ASP A 172 12.36 -12.46 -4.81
N ARG A 173 13.47 -11.84 -5.26
CA ARG A 173 14.74 -11.76 -4.53
C ARG A 173 15.22 -10.31 -4.44
N GLN A 174 16.00 -10.03 -3.42
CA GLN A 174 16.72 -8.77 -3.29
C GLN A 174 17.83 -8.71 -4.35
N ASN A 175 18.10 -7.52 -4.88
CA ASN A 175 19.25 -7.27 -5.72
C ASN A 175 20.45 -6.88 -4.85
N ASP A 176 21.67 -7.20 -5.27
CA ASP A 176 22.90 -6.85 -4.54
C ASP A 176 23.04 -5.33 -4.26
N ASN A 177 22.40 -4.51 -5.08
CA ASN A 177 22.36 -3.04 -4.94
C ASN A 177 21.25 -2.53 -4.00
N SER A 178 20.46 -3.42 -3.38
CA SER A 178 19.31 -3.05 -2.54
C SER A 178 19.68 -2.77 -1.08
N SER A 179 20.94 -2.97 -0.68
CA SER A 179 21.38 -2.80 0.70
C SER A 179 21.86 -1.37 0.97
N LEU A 180 21.11 -0.62 1.76
CA LEU A 180 21.59 0.63 2.39
C LEU A 180 22.82 0.42 3.30
N GLY A 181 23.20 -0.84 3.58
CA GLY A 181 24.35 -1.22 4.38
C GLY A 181 25.57 -1.67 3.58
N SER A 182 25.47 -1.84 2.27
CA SER A 182 26.63 -2.10 1.42
C SER A 182 27.42 -0.80 1.25
N GLY A 183 28.74 -0.82 1.44
CA GLY A 183 29.64 0.35 1.54
C GLY A 183 29.60 1.39 0.40
N ASN A 184 28.69 1.23 -0.54
CA ASN A 184 28.41 2.17 -1.64
C ASN A 184 27.21 3.10 -1.36
N ALA A 185 26.51 2.95 -0.22
CA ALA A 185 25.27 3.70 0.05
C ALA A 185 25.51 5.15 0.46
N LEU A 186 26.68 5.47 1.04
CA LEU A 186 27.06 6.83 1.37
C LEU A 186 27.42 7.61 0.10
N GLY A 187 26.52 8.47 -0.34
CA GLY A 187 26.69 9.28 -1.54
C GLY A 187 26.25 8.63 -2.85
N ALA A 188 25.65 7.43 -2.81
CA ALA A 188 25.01 6.86 -4.01
C ALA A 188 23.79 7.73 -4.41
N PRO A 189 23.72 8.24 -5.63
CA PRO A 189 22.60 9.11 -6.06
C PRO A 189 21.26 8.34 -6.11
N THR A 190 21.31 7.01 -6.24
CA THR A 190 20.11 6.16 -6.35
C THR A 190 20.36 4.80 -5.70
N VAL A 191 19.39 4.38 -4.87
CA VAL A 191 19.36 3.05 -4.24
C VAL A 191 18.12 2.30 -4.71
N THR A 192 18.27 1.01 -4.99
CA THR A 192 17.14 0.15 -5.39
C THR A 192 16.44 -0.42 -4.16
N TYR A 193 15.12 -0.25 -4.09
CA TYR A 193 14.25 -0.88 -3.12
C TYR A 193 13.47 -2.00 -3.81
N THR A 194 13.74 -3.24 -3.44
CA THR A 194 13.06 -4.40 -4.04
C THR A 194 11.84 -4.79 -3.21
N ALA A 195 10.72 -5.04 -3.89
CA ALA A 195 9.49 -5.53 -3.29
C ALA A 195 8.89 -6.66 -4.13
N ARG A 196 8.12 -7.57 -3.53
CA ARG A 196 7.36 -8.56 -4.30
C ARG A 196 6.28 -7.89 -5.12
N ARG A 197 6.07 -8.40 -6.34
CA ARG A 197 5.17 -7.81 -7.32
C ARG A 197 3.69 -7.93 -6.95
N PHE A 198 3.28 -9.04 -6.33
CA PHE A 198 1.89 -9.32 -6.02
C PHE A 198 1.53 -8.88 -4.60
N ASP A 199 0.38 -8.22 -4.48
CA ASP A 199 -0.26 -7.88 -3.22
C ASP A 199 -1.73 -8.29 -3.28
N ALA A 200 -2.26 -8.73 -2.16
CA ALA A 200 -3.68 -9.06 -2.01
C ALA A 200 -4.11 -8.81 -0.57
N GLY A 201 -5.39 -8.54 -0.40
CA GLY A 201 -5.93 -8.25 0.92
C GLY A 201 -7.42 -8.00 0.90
N PHE A 202 -7.88 -7.29 1.91
CA PHE A 202 -9.27 -6.92 2.11
C PHE A 202 -9.42 -5.41 2.32
N ASN A 203 -10.49 -4.86 1.72
CA ASN A 203 -10.95 -3.50 1.97
C ASN A 203 -12.28 -3.55 2.72
N ALA A 204 -12.48 -2.64 3.67
CA ALA A 204 -13.77 -2.40 4.28
C ALA A 204 -13.92 -0.92 4.61
N GLY A 205 -15.16 -0.42 4.63
CA GLY A 205 -15.37 0.98 4.93
C GLY A 205 -16.82 1.42 4.86
N VAL A 206 -16.97 2.72 4.92
CA VAL A 206 -18.27 3.41 4.87
C VAL A 206 -18.26 4.44 3.74
N GLY A 207 -19.43 4.87 3.34
CA GLY A 207 -19.56 5.88 2.32
C GLY A 207 -20.93 6.53 2.33
N TYR A 208 -21.09 7.42 1.37
CA TYR A 208 -22.38 8.06 1.09
C TYR A 208 -22.55 8.22 -0.41
N ARG A 209 -23.75 7.96 -0.89
CA ARG A 209 -24.11 8.12 -2.30
C ARG A 209 -25.23 9.12 -2.46
N VAL A 210 -25.12 9.98 -3.46
CA VAL A 210 -26.18 10.91 -3.88
C VAL A 210 -26.30 10.83 -5.40
N GLY A 211 -27.28 10.08 -5.88
CA GLY A 211 -27.46 9.84 -7.31
C GLY A 211 -26.21 9.28 -7.98
N PRO A 212 -25.60 10.03 -8.93
CA PRO A 212 -24.41 9.56 -9.62
C PRO A 212 -23.11 9.66 -8.81
N VAL A 213 -23.08 10.44 -7.72
CA VAL A 213 -21.87 10.72 -6.93
C VAL A 213 -21.81 9.81 -5.72
N GLN A 214 -20.67 9.18 -5.52
CA GLN A 214 -20.35 8.34 -4.37
C GLN A 214 -19.04 8.79 -3.73
N ALA A 215 -19.04 8.96 -2.41
CA ALA A 215 -17.83 9.18 -1.60
C ALA A 215 -17.66 8.01 -0.62
N GLN A 216 -16.46 7.49 -0.50
CA GLN A 216 -16.13 6.33 0.33
C GLN A 216 -14.87 6.59 1.15
N LEU A 217 -14.93 6.25 2.44
CA LEU A 217 -13.79 6.16 3.34
C LEU A 217 -13.61 4.69 3.74
N GLY A 218 -12.46 4.14 3.44
CA GLY A 218 -12.15 2.74 3.69
C GLY A 218 -10.81 2.53 4.37
N TYR A 219 -10.61 1.30 4.81
CA TYR A 219 -9.33 0.80 5.31
C TYR A 219 -8.95 -0.45 4.53
N GLY A 220 -7.70 -0.47 4.04
CA GLY A 220 -7.10 -1.59 3.34
C GLY A 220 -6.17 -2.39 4.25
N LEU A 221 -6.40 -3.70 4.30
CA LEU A 221 -5.65 -4.68 5.05
C LEU A 221 -4.95 -5.63 4.08
N GLY A 222 -3.66 -5.37 3.76
CA GLY A 222 -2.84 -6.28 2.96
C GLY A 222 -2.53 -7.56 3.74
N LEU A 223 -2.60 -8.69 3.06
CA LEU A 223 -2.39 -10.03 3.63
C LEU A 223 -1.16 -10.73 3.04
N VAL A 224 -0.63 -10.22 1.94
CA VAL A 224 0.55 -10.78 1.28
C VAL A 224 1.80 -10.10 1.79
N ASN A 225 2.80 -10.90 2.19
CA ASN A 225 4.12 -10.40 2.53
C ASN A 225 4.83 -9.89 1.27
N PHE A 226 5.15 -8.60 1.21
CA PHE A 226 5.86 -8.02 0.07
C PHE A 226 7.39 -7.97 0.23
N VAL A 227 7.94 -8.43 1.34
CA VAL A 227 9.40 -8.58 1.51
C VAL A 227 9.90 -9.67 0.57
N PRO A 228 10.87 -9.40 -0.30
CA PRO A 228 11.49 -10.41 -1.15
C PRO A 228 12.40 -11.31 -0.33
N LYS A 229 12.80 -12.43 -0.90
CA LYS A 229 13.87 -13.28 -0.39
C LYS A 229 15.22 -12.55 -0.46
N ASP A 230 16.22 -13.03 0.27
CA ASP A 230 17.59 -12.53 0.15
C ASP A 230 18.18 -12.80 -1.26
N THR A 231 19.42 -12.36 -1.49
CA THR A 231 20.14 -12.56 -2.76
C THR A 231 20.36 -14.03 -3.08
N ASP A 232 20.53 -14.88 -2.07
CA ASP A 232 20.74 -16.32 -2.23
C ASP A 232 19.42 -17.09 -2.43
N GLY A 233 18.27 -16.42 -2.22
CA GLY A 233 16.93 -16.99 -2.36
C GLY A 233 16.39 -17.64 -1.10
N ASN A 234 16.98 -17.35 0.08
CA ASN A 234 16.48 -17.79 1.37
C ASN A 234 15.41 -16.82 1.90
N ASP A 235 14.58 -17.30 2.80
CA ASP A 235 13.63 -16.45 3.52
C ASP A 235 14.39 -15.63 4.58
N THR A 236 14.22 -14.31 4.55
CA THR A 236 14.85 -13.40 5.52
C THR A 236 14.25 -13.51 6.92
N GLY A 237 13.10 -14.17 7.07
CA GLY A 237 12.30 -14.18 8.30
C GLY A 237 11.48 -12.91 8.50
N ASP A 238 11.68 -11.89 7.67
CA ASP A 238 10.98 -10.62 7.75
C ASP A 238 9.68 -10.64 6.97
N LYS A 239 8.69 -9.94 7.50
CA LYS A 239 7.38 -9.79 6.86
C LYS A 239 6.95 -8.34 6.89
N ALA A 240 6.41 -7.86 5.78
CA ALA A 240 5.82 -6.55 5.70
C ALA A 240 4.50 -6.60 4.92
N TYR A 241 3.51 -5.86 5.40
CA TYR A 241 2.16 -5.84 4.87
C TYR A 241 1.70 -4.41 4.68
N HIS A 242 0.97 -4.14 3.60
CA HIS A 242 0.33 -2.86 3.38
C HIS A 242 -0.83 -2.62 4.36
N ARG A 243 -0.91 -1.41 4.89
CA ARG A 243 -1.99 -0.93 5.75
C ARG A 243 -2.33 0.50 5.33
N GLY A 244 -3.61 0.87 5.29
CA GLY A 244 -3.90 2.26 5.02
C GLY A 244 -5.36 2.62 4.90
N PHE A 245 -5.62 3.89 5.10
CA PHE A 245 -6.90 4.52 4.84
C PHE A 245 -6.98 4.96 3.38
N GLN A 246 -8.20 4.94 2.85
CA GLN A 246 -8.51 5.35 1.49
C GLN A 246 -9.72 6.27 1.52
N LEU A 247 -9.60 7.45 0.95
CA LEU A 247 -10.72 8.35 0.69
C LEU A 247 -10.90 8.47 -0.82
N ALA A 248 -12.07 8.15 -1.33
CA ALA A 248 -12.32 8.15 -2.76
C ALA A 248 -13.70 8.73 -3.12
N ALA A 249 -13.76 9.37 -4.27
CA ALA A 249 -14.97 9.80 -4.93
C ALA A 249 -15.12 9.10 -6.28
N THR A 250 -16.36 8.70 -6.61
CA THR A 250 -16.73 8.08 -7.89
C THR A 250 -17.93 8.81 -8.47
N TYR A 251 -17.90 9.05 -9.77
CA TYR A 251 -19.05 9.58 -10.51
C TYR A 251 -19.54 8.53 -11.49
N PHE A 252 -20.76 8.04 -11.33
CA PHE A 252 -21.33 6.99 -12.18
C PHE A 252 -22.15 7.57 -13.35
N PHE A 253 -21.79 7.16 -14.56
CA PHE A 253 -22.61 7.36 -15.74
C PHE A 253 -23.65 6.24 -15.80
N THR A 254 -24.91 6.59 -15.82
CA THR A 254 -26.03 5.64 -15.98
C THR A 254 -26.53 5.73 -17.42
N ASN A 255 -26.47 4.63 -18.15
CA ASN A 255 -27.21 4.55 -19.41
C ASN A 255 -28.70 4.51 -19.07
N LYS A 256 -29.42 5.51 -19.54
CA LYS A 256 -30.89 5.53 -19.53
C LYS A 256 -31.43 4.58 -20.56
#